data_82f25894899bbf8f347770988429be37
#
_entry.id   82f25894899bbf8f347770988429be37
#
_cell.length_a   1.000
_cell.length_b   1.000
_cell.length_c   1.000
_cell.angle_alpha   90.00
_cell.angle_beta   90.00
_cell.angle_gamma   90.00
#
_symmetry.space_group_name_H-M   'P 1'
#
loop_
_entity.id
_entity.type
_entity.pdbx_description
1 polymer ?
#
loop_
_entity_poly.entity_id
_entity_poly.type
_entity_poly.pdbx_seq_one_letter_code
_entity_poly.pdbx_strand_id
1 'polypeptide(L)'
;MRVVAGILGLVVWLSPPVVGQSPNRSSDDALSPAVDAVLARIRAADKGQLAVSEEDGRFLRVLVASTSARRVLEIGGASGYSGIWMGLGLRETGGRLISIEFDPVRAREAAENAKAAGLADIVQVIHGDAFVEIPRLTGTFDLVFLDAWKPDYKKFFDQVFPRVNPGGLFLAHNVINKKEEMRDFLRAIESHPLATTAIVSPGFEGISMTYKKR
;
A
#
# COMPACT_ATOMS: atom_id res chain seq x y z
N MET A 1 63.46 45.50 19.18
CA MET A 1 62.10 45.15 18.75
C MET A 1 62.04 43.65 18.53
N ARG A 2 61.40 42.93 19.42
CA ARG A 2 61.19 41.48 19.30
C ARG A 2 59.75 41.23 18.86
N VAL A 3 59.57 40.63 17.67
CA VAL A 3 58.27 40.23 17.16
C VAL A 3 57.96 38.81 17.70
N VAL A 4 56.89 38.68 18.48
CA VAL A 4 56.37 37.40 18.97
C VAL A 4 55.32 36.95 17.97
N ALA A 5 55.57 35.85 17.23
CA ALA A 5 54.62 35.22 16.37
C ALA A 5 53.74 34.27 17.22
N GLY A 6 52.45 34.59 17.32
CA GLY A 6 51.44 33.73 17.94
C GLY A 6 50.99 32.65 16.98
N ILE A 7 51.12 31.40 17.38
CA ILE A 7 50.56 30.22 16.65
C ILE A 7 49.12 30.04 17.09
N LEU A 8 48.17 30.26 16.18
CA LEU A 8 46.78 29.93 16.39
C LEU A 8 46.58 28.41 16.12
N GLY A 9 46.42 27.64 17.16
CA GLY A 9 46.09 26.22 17.10
C GLY A 9 44.59 26.02 16.72
N LEU A 10 44.34 25.45 15.54
CA LEU A 10 42.98 25.05 15.12
C LEU A 10 42.60 23.73 15.86
N VAL A 11 41.70 23.82 16.81
CA VAL A 11 41.14 22.63 17.48
C VAL A 11 39.98 22.12 16.61
N VAL A 12 40.21 21.04 15.88
CA VAL A 12 39.17 20.33 15.13
C VAL A 12 38.47 19.37 16.07
N TRP A 13 37.22 19.67 16.42
CA TRP A 13 36.36 18.74 17.14
C TRP A 13 35.85 17.67 16.17
N LEU A 14 36.39 16.46 16.23
CA LEU A 14 35.85 15.28 15.57
C LEU A 14 34.68 14.78 16.41
N SER A 15 33.45 15.06 15.96
CA SER A 15 32.25 14.43 16.52
C SER A 15 32.26 12.94 16.17
N PRO A 16 31.97 12.04 17.12
CA PRO A 16 31.85 10.62 16.83
C PRO A 16 30.67 10.37 15.89
N PRO A 17 30.73 9.33 15.03
CA PRO A 17 29.62 8.99 14.15
C PRO A 17 28.39 8.67 14.99
N VAL A 18 27.29 9.35 14.71
CA VAL A 18 25.98 9.03 15.26
C VAL A 18 25.58 7.67 14.67
N VAL A 19 25.76 6.60 15.46
CA VAL A 19 25.17 5.29 15.14
C VAL A 19 23.67 5.51 15.21
N GLY A 20 23.01 5.51 14.05
CA GLY A 20 21.57 5.65 13.94
C GLY A 20 20.90 4.51 14.72
N GLN A 21 20.37 4.81 15.90
CA GLN A 21 19.43 3.93 16.57
C GLN A 21 18.19 3.90 15.69
N SER A 22 17.78 2.68 15.28
CA SER A 22 16.46 2.48 14.66
C SER A 22 15.42 3.15 15.55
N PRO A 23 14.45 3.91 14.97
CA PRO A 23 13.46 4.59 15.79
C PRO A 23 12.77 3.57 16.69
N ASN A 24 12.82 3.81 18.00
CA ASN A 24 12.13 3.00 19.00
C ASN A 24 10.64 3.05 18.65
N ARG A 25 10.05 1.92 18.23
CA ARG A 25 8.61 1.83 17.93
C ARG A 25 7.86 2.26 19.20
N SER A 26 7.05 3.30 19.12
CA SER A 26 6.15 3.64 20.23
C SER A 26 5.24 2.42 20.48
N SER A 27 4.92 2.14 21.75
CA SER A 27 4.08 1.00 22.16
C SER A 27 2.70 1.02 21.50
N ASP A 28 2.23 2.18 21.05
CA ASP A 28 0.91 2.39 20.43
C ASP A 28 0.87 2.00 18.95
N ASP A 29 2.04 1.86 18.28
CA ASP A 29 2.13 1.43 16.87
C ASP A 29 2.49 -0.07 16.73
N ALA A 30 2.62 -0.79 17.84
CA ALA A 30 2.92 -2.21 17.84
C ALA A 30 1.72 -3.01 17.32
N LEU A 31 1.97 -3.89 16.34
CA LEU A 31 0.96 -4.86 15.90
C LEU A 31 0.64 -5.81 17.05
N SER A 32 -0.61 -6.28 17.12
CA SER A 32 -0.92 -7.36 18.06
C SER A 32 -0.09 -8.60 17.71
N PRO A 33 0.30 -9.43 18.70
CA PRO A 33 1.09 -10.64 18.43
C PRO A 33 0.45 -11.57 17.38
N ALA A 34 -0.87 -11.63 17.32
CA ALA A 34 -1.60 -12.42 16.33
C ALA A 34 -1.41 -11.88 14.91
N VAL A 35 -1.52 -10.56 14.72
CA VAL A 35 -1.31 -9.91 13.41
C VAL A 35 0.15 -10.08 12.97
N ASP A 36 1.10 -9.83 13.88
CA ASP A 36 2.53 -9.94 13.57
C ASP A 36 2.90 -11.36 13.13
N ALA A 37 2.41 -12.38 13.85
CA ALA A 37 2.61 -13.78 13.49
C ALA A 37 2.02 -14.16 12.12
N VAL A 38 0.85 -13.63 11.76
CA VAL A 38 0.21 -13.88 10.45
C VAL A 38 1.03 -13.23 9.35
N LEU A 39 1.41 -11.96 9.48
CA LEU A 39 2.22 -11.25 8.50
C LEU A 39 3.59 -11.92 8.29
N ALA A 40 4.26 -12.31 9.37
CA ALA A 40 5.53 -13.04 9.30
C ALA A 40 5.38 -14.38 8.56
N ARG A 41 4.31 -15.14 8.84
CA ARG A 41 4.02 -16.40 8.16
C ARG A 41 3.79 -16.22 6.66
N ILE A 42 2.99 -15.21 6.27
CA ILE A 42 2.75 -14.92 4.85
C ILE A 42 4.07 -14.62 4.15
N ARG A 43 4.90 -13.76 4.70
CA ARG A 43 6.21 -13.42 4.11
C ARG A 43 7.15 -14.61 4.02
N ALA A 44 7.20 -15.46 5.04
CA ALA A 44 8.03 -16.67 5.02
C ALA A 44 7.59 -17.70 3.96
N ALA A 45 6.29 -17.74 3.66
CA ALA A 45 5.70 -18.62 2.65
C ALA A 45 5.74 -18.03 1.23
N ASP A 46 5.93 -16.71 1.08
CA ASP A 46 5.86 -15.99 -0.19
C ASP A 46 7.10 -16.19 -1.06
N LYS A 47 7.19 -17.38 -1.69
CA LYS A 47 8.26 -17.73 -2.64
C LYS A 47 8.11 -17.02 -3.99
N GLY A 48 6.93 -16.52 -4.31
CA GLY A 48 6.61 -15.86 -5.58
C GLY A 48 6.80 -14.35 -5.55
N GLN A 49 7.17 -13.78 -4.40
CA GLN A 49 7.30 -12.33 -4.18
C GLN A 49 6.04 -11.55 -4.60
N LEU A 50 4.88 -12.08 -4.25
CA LEU A 50 3.58 -11.46 -4.54
C LEU A 50 3.06 -10.57 -3.40
N ALA A 51 3.60 -10.73 -2.18
CA ALA A 51 3.29 -9.83 -1.09
C ALA A 51 4.02 -8.50 -1.28
N VAL A 52 3.32 -7.40 -1.11
CA VAL A 52 3.95 -6.07 -1.06
C VAL A 52 5.01 -6.01 0.05
N SER A 53 5.94 -5.05 0.01
CA SER A 53 6.90 -4.84 1.08
C SER A 53 6.20 -4.48 2.41
N GLU A 54 6.89 -4.60 3.53
CA GLU A 54 6.33 -4.15 4.81
C GLU A 54 6.12 -2.64 4.81
N GLU A 55 7.02 -1.90 4.18
CA GLU A 55 6.95 -0.44 4.03
C GLU A 55 5.71 -0.03 3.22
N ASP A 56 5.42 -0.72 2.11
CA ASP A 56 4.21 -0.49 1.33
C ASP A 56 2.96 -0.84 2.13
N GLY A 57 2.98 -1.94 2.88
CA GLY A 57 1.88 -2.34 3.75
C GLY A 57 1.58 -1.29 4.83
N ARG A 58 2.61 -0.79 5.53
CA ARG A 58 2.48 0.28 6.52
C ARG A 58 1.96 1.57 5.90
N PHE A 59 2.47 1.92 4.73
CA PHE A 59 1.98 3.07 3.97
C PHE A 59 0.48 2.95 3.65
N LEU A 60 0.02 1.78 3.17
CA LEU A 60 -1.40 1.52 2.89
C LEU A 60 -2.26 1.68 4.16
N ARG A 61 -1.82 1.13 5.31
CA ARG A 61 -2.52 1.30 6.60
C ARG A 61 -2.67 2.78 6.97
N VAL A 62 -1.57 3.53 6.96
CA VAL A 62 -1.56 4.96 7.29
C VAL A 62 -2.45 5.73 6.33
N LEU A 63 -2.41 5.43 5.03
CA LEU A 63 -3.20 6.12 4.03
C LEU A 63 -4.70 5.88 4.22
N VAL A 64 -5.12 4.64 4.48
CA VAL A 64 -6.52 4.31 4.79
C VAL A 64 -7.01 5.05 6.02
N ALA A 65 -6.22 5.06 7.11
CA ALA A 65 -6.60 5.75 8.34
C ALA A 65 -6.64 7.27 8.15
N SER A 66 -5.61 7.88 7.57
CA SER A 66 -5.49 9.34 7.42
C SER A 66 -6.51 9.95 6.45
N THR A 67 -6.96 9.19 5.46
CA THR A 67 -8.02 9.62 4.52
C THR A 67 -9.42 9.32 5.06
N SER A 68 -9.54 8.68 6.23
CA SER A 68 -10.81 8.22 6.79
C SER A 68 -11.60 7.34 5.82
N ALA A 69 -10.90 6.54 5.00
CA ALA A 69 -11.52 5.67 4.01
C ALA A 69 -12.39 4.62 4.72
N ARG A 70 -13.61 4.43 4.26
CA ARG A 70 -14.58 3.48 4.83
C ARG A 70 -14.94 2.35 3.87
N ARG A 71 -14.79 2.57 2.57
CA ARG A 71 -15.06 1.56 1.55
C ARG A 71 -13.88 1.44 0.60
N VAL A 72 -13.14 0.36 0.75
CA VAL A 72 -11.91 0.08 0.01
C VAL A 72 -12.11 -1.12 -0.91
N LEU A 73 -11.57 -1.05 -2.12
CA LEU A 73 -11.50 -2.15 -3.07
C LEU A 73 -10.03 -2.50 -3.32
N GLU A 74 -9.70 -3.78 -3.24
CA GLU A 74 -8.42 -4.34 -3.67
C GLU A 74 -8.64 -5.26 -4.87
N ILE A 75 -7.79 -5.14 -5.88
CA ILE A 75 -7.78 -5.98 -7.08
C ILE A 75 -6.43 -6.70 -7.14
N GLY A 76 -6.44 -8.01 -6.88
CA GLY A 76 -5.24 -8.82 -6.70
C GLY A 76 -4.81 -8.87 -5.22
N GLY A 77 -5.50 -9.69 -4.42
CA GLY A 77 -5.25 -9.81 -2.98
C GLY A 77 -4.17 -10.82 -2.61
N ALA A 78 -3.76 -11.69 -3.55
CA ALA A 78 -2.84 -12.80 -3.32
C ALA A 78 -3.19 -13.54 -2.00
N SER A 79 -2.21 -13.72 -1.10
CA SER A 79 -2.42 -14.34 0.22
C SER A 79 -2.95 -13.38 1.30
N GLY A 80 -3.32 -12.14 0.95
CA GLY A 80 -3.98 -11.17 1.83
C GLY A 80 -3.05 -10.27 2.63
N TYR A 81 -1.77 -10.18 2.29
CA TYR A 81 -0.80 -9.36 3.04
C TYR A 81 -1.17 -7.88 3.06
N SER A 82 -1.36 -7.26 1.89
CA SER A 82 -1.83 -5.87 1.72
C SER A 82 -3.23 -5.68 2.32
N GLY A 83 -4.12 -6.66 2.14
CA GLY A 83 -5.46 -6.65 2.71
C GLY A 83 -5.47 -6.59 4.24
N ILE A 84 -4.53 -7.27 4.92
CA ILE A 84 -4.35 -7.17 6.38
C ILE A 84 -3.93 -5.76 6.78
N TRP A 85 -2.94 -5.17 6.11
CA TRP A 85 -2.50 -3.81 6.41
C TRP A 85 -3.60 -2.77 6.21
N MET A 86 -4.34 -2.84 5.09
CA MET A 86 -5.50 -1.97 4.87
C MET A 86 -6.62 -2.24 5.88
N GLY A 87 -6.86 -3.50 6.23
CA GLY A 87 -7.83 -3.90 7.24
C GLY A 87 -7.54 -3.31 8.62
N LEU A 88 -6.27 -3.18 9.01
CA LEU A 88 -5.88 -2.50 10.24
C LEU A 88 -6.24 -1.01 10.21
N GLY A 89 -6.01 -0.31 9.11
CA GLY A 89 -6.45 1.08 8.93
C GLY A 89 -7.99 1.19 8.95
N LEU A 90 -8.69 0.25 8.32
CA LEU A 90 -10.16 0.21 8.28
C LEU A 90 -10.79 -0.07 9.65
N ARG A 91 -10.10 -0.79 10.53
CA ARG A 91 -10.53 -0.96 11.93
C ARG A 91 -10.66 0.37 12.65
N GLU A 92 -9.74 1.30 12.37
CA GLU A 92 -9.74 2.64 12.96
C GLU A 92 -10.86 3.52 12.39
N THR A 93 -11.17 3.39 11.09
CA THR A 93 -12.19 4.21 10.41
C THR A 93 -13.61 3.62 10.48
N GLY A 94 -13.76 2.39 10.94
CA GLY A 94 -15.03 1.64 10.92
C GLY A 94 -15.46 1.24 9.52
N GLY A 95 -14.51 1.13 8.59
CA GLY A 95 -14.74 0.76 7.19
C GLY A 95 -14.64 -0.72 6.89
N ARG A 96 -14.69 -1.07 5.60
CA ARG A 96 -14.58 -2.44 5.08
C ARG A 96 -13.77 -2.48 3.79
N LEU A 97 -13.04 -3.59 3.60
CA LEU A 97 -12.31 -3.95 2.39
C LEU A 97 -13.05 -5.06 1.64
N ILE A 98 -13.19 -4.89 0.32
CA ILE A 98 -13.49 -5.97 -0.61
C ILE A 98 -12.19 -6.26 -1.36
N SER A 99 -11.66 -7.46 -1.23
CA SER A 99 -10.44 -7.93 -1.92
C SER A 99 -10.83 -9.01 -2.93
N ILE A 100 -10.51 -8.81 -4.21
CA ILE A 100 -10.80 -9.77 -5.28
C ILE A 100 -9.50 -10.46 -5.68
N GLU A 101 -9.50 -11.79 -5.58
CA GLU A 101 -8.36 -12.62 -5.96
C GLU A 101 -8.78 -13.69 -6.98
N PHE A 102 -8.02 -13.80 -8.06
CA PHE A 102 -8.31 -14.69 -9.18
C PHE A 102 -7.99 -16.16 -8.86
N ASP A 103 -6.90 -16.42 -8.14
CA ASP A 103 -6.48 -17.77 -7.79
C ASP A 103 -7.29 -18.32 -6.60
N PRO A 104 -8.00 -19.47 -6.76
CA PRO A 104 -8.87 -20.01 -5.70
C PRO A 104 -8.09 -20.44 -4.45
N VAL A 105 -6.83 -20.85 -4.57
CA VAL A 105 -6.01 -21.24 -3.43
C VAL A 105 -5.63 -20.01 -2.63
N ARG A 106 -5.14 -18.97 -3.32
CA ARG A 106 -4.75 -17.70 -2.71
C ARG A 106 -5.93 -16.95 -2.09
N ALA A 107 -7.08 -16.93 -2.75
CA ALA A 107 -8.29 -16.34 -2.20
C ALA A 107 -8.70 -17.01 -0.88
N ARG A 108 -8.58 -18.34 -0.78
CA ARG A 108 -8.82 -19.07 0.45
C ARG A 108 -7.80 -18.72 1.53
N GLU A 109 -6.52 -18.73 1.17
CA GLU A 109 -5.43 -18.33 2.08
C GLU A 109 -5.62 -16.91 2.60
N ALA A 110 -6.00 -15.96 1.73
CA ALA A 110 -6.28 -14.58 2.12
C ALA A 110 -7.41 -14.50 3.14
N ALA A 111 -8.51 -15.22 2.93
CA ALA A 111 -9.64 -15.26 3.86
C ALA A 111 -9.25 -15.87 5.22
N GLU A 112 -8.47 -16.96 5.22
CA GLU A 112 -7.96 -17.61 6.43
C GLU A 112 -6.98 -16.69 7.18
N ASN A 113 -6.09 -16.00 6.46
CA ASN A 113 -5.14 -15.05 7.02
C ASN A 113 -5.84 -13.83 7.62
N ALA A 114 -6.84 -13.27 6.94
CA ALA A 114 -7.67 -12.19 7.47
C ALA A 114 -8.39 -12.61 8.75
N LYS A 115 -8.95 -13.83 8.79
CA LYS A 115 -9.57 -14.40 9.99
C LYS A 115 -8.56 -14.56 11.13
N ALA A 116 -7.39 -15.12 10.86
CA ALA A 116 -6.33 -15.30 11.86
C ALA A 116 -5.79 -13.97 12.41
N ALA A 117 -5.80 -12.90 11.60
CA ALA A 117 -5.46 -11.54 12.01
C ALA A 117 -6.62 -10.83 12.77
N GLY A 118 -7.77 -11.49 12.98
CA GLY A 118 -8.95 -10.90 13.62
C GLY A 118 -9.61 -9.80 12.78
N LEU A 119 -9.62 -9.96 11.45
CA LEU A 119 -10.15 -8.99 10.49
C LEU A 119 -11.30 -9.56 9.62
N ALA A 120 -11.85 -10.72 9.98
CA ALA A 120 -12.85 -11.39 9.16
C ALA A 120 -14.16 -10.59 8.95
N ASP A 121 -14.48 -9.67 9.84
CA ASP A 121 -15.61 -8.76 9.75
C ASP A 121 -15.32 -7.46 8.98
N ILE A 122 -14.04 -7.21 8.67
CA ILE A 122 -13.55 -6.01 7.98
C ILE A 122 -13.12 -6.33 6.55
N VAL A 123 -12.43 -7.46 6.34
CA VAL A 123 -11.87 -7.87 5.05
C VAL A 123 -12.71 -8.99 4.46
N GLN A 124 -13.44 -8.69 3.39
CA GLN A 124 -14.18 -9.66 2.60
C GLN A 124 -13.34 -10.05 1.38
N VAL A 125 -12.97 -11.32 1.27
CA VAL A 125 -12.28 -11.86 0.10
C VAL A 125 -13.30 -12.48 -0.86
N ILE A 126 -13.21 -12.11 -2.14
CA ILE A 126 -14.00 -12.67 -3.25
C ILE A 126 -13.04 -13.41 -4.16
N HIS A 127 -13.25 -14.72 -4.33
CA HIS A 127 -12.59 -15.48 -5.38
C HIS A 127 -13.28 -15.24 -6.71
N GLY A 128 -12.56 -14.79 -7.73
CA GLY A 128 -13.10 -14.62 -9.07
C GLY A 128 -12.29 -13.71 -9.98
N ASP A 129 -12.72 -13.63 -11.22
CA ASP A 129 -12.20 -12.67 -12.18
C ASP A 129 -12.71 -11.26 -11.83
N ALA A 130 -11.78 -10.35 -11.57
CA ALA A 130 -12.13 -8.99 -11.17
C ALA A 130 -12.93 -8.25 -12.26
N PHE A 131 -12.73 -8.55 -13.55
CA PHE A 131 -13.57 -7.99 -14.62
C PHE A 131 -15.03 -8.42 -14.54
N VAL A 132 -15.30 -9.58 -13.95
CA VAL A 132 -16.65 -10.12 -13.74
C VAL A 132 -17.21 -9.68 -12.38
N GLU A 133 -16.40 -9.67 -11.34
CA GLU A 133 -16.88 -9.38 -9.98
C GLU A 133 -17.10 -7.89 -9.73
N ILE A 134 -16.24 -7.00 -10.24
CA ILE A 134 -16.38 -5.55 -10.05
C ILE A 134 -17.74 -5.01 -10.53
N PRO A 135 -18.28 -5.39 -11.71
CA PRO A 135 -19.61 -4.96 -12.14
C PRO A 135 -20.76 -5.36 -11.21
N ARG A 136 -20.59 -6.45 -10.45
CA ARG A 136 -21.59 -6.96 -9.49
C ARG A 136 -21.60 -6.17 -8.17
N LEU A 137 -20.50 -5.49 -7.87
CA LEU A 137 -20.41 -4.66 -6.68
C LEU A 137 -21.28 -3.40 -6.87
N THR A 138 -21.98 -2.98 -5.84
CA THR A 138 -22.77 -1.74 -5.84
C THR A 138 -21.99 -0.59 -5.20
N GLY A 139 -22.40 0.67 -5.48
CA GLY A 139 -21.86 1.87 -4.86
C GLY A 139 -20.45 2.28 -5.35
N THR A 140 -19.82 3.17 -4.61
CA THR A 140 -18.54 3.81 -4.92
C THR A 140 -17.50 3.47 -3.86
N PHE A 141 -16.23 3.84 -4.07
CA PHE A 141 -15.10 3.53 -3.20
C PHE A 141 -14.37 4.81 -2.79
N ASP A 142 -13.90 4.86 -1.55
CA ASP A 142 -13.05 5.95 -1.05
C ASP A 142 -11.59 5.73 -1.46
N LEU A 143 -11.19 4.46 -1.52
CA LEU A 143 -9.84 4.07 -1.93
C LEU A 143 -9.91 2.76 -2.73
N VAL A 144 -9.13 2.70 -3.80
CA VAL A 144 -8.90 1.49 -4.61
C VAL A 144 -7.42 1.17 -4.60
N PHE A 145 -7.04 -0.08 -4.38
CA PHE A 145 -5.68 -0.58 -4.51
C PHE A 145 -5.62 -1.65 -5.61
N LEU A 146 -4.83 -1.39 -6.65
CA LEU A 146 -4.65 -2.26 -7.80
C LEU A 146 -3.25 -2.91 -7.74
N ASP A 147 -3.21 -4.22 -7.56
CA ASP A 147 -1.99 -5.03 -7.61
C ASP A 147 -2.22 -6.38 -8.31
N ALA A 148 -2.76 -6.33 -9.52
CA ALA A 148 -3.08 -7.49 -10.34
C ALA A 148 -2.10 -7.66 -11.51
N TRP A 149 -2.56 -8.29 -12.61
CA TRP A 149 -1.81 -8.47 -13.84
C TRP A 149 -1.55 -7.13 -14.55
N LYS A 150 -0.30 -6.74 -14.69
CA LYS A 150 0.13 -5.39 -15.09
C LYS A 150 -0.41 -4.93 -16.46
N PRO A 151 -0.46 -5.77 -17.52
CA PRO A 151 -1.03 -5.40 -18.81
C PRO A 151 -2.52 -4.99 -18.77
N ASP A 152 -3.25 -5.33 -17.72
CA ASP A 152 -4.67 -4.99 -17.58
C ASP A 152 -4.93 -3.74 -16.70
N TYR A 153 -3.89 -3.09 -16.19
CA TYR A 153 -4.03 -1.94 -15.29
C TYR A 153 -4.87 -0.80 -15.88
N LYS A 154 -4.65 -0.48 -17.17
CA LYS A 154 -5.45 0.54 -17.87
C LYS A 154 -6.94 0.17 -17.92
N LYS A 155 -7.26 -1.10 -18.17
CA LYS A 155 -8.64 -1.60 -18.23
C LYS A 155 -9.30 -1.52 -16.84
N PHE A 156 -8.58 -1.91 -15.78
CA PHE A 156 -9.07 -1.77 -14.41
C PHE A 156 -9.28 -0.30 -14.03
N PHE A 157 -8.36 0.57 -14.41
CA PHE A 157 -8.51 2.01 -14.18
C PHE A 157 -9.77 2.56 -14.86
N ASP A 158 -9.98 2.27 -16.14
CA ASP A 158 -11.15 2.72 -16.90
C ASP A 158 -12.46 2.23 -16.29
N GLN A 159 -12.46 0.99 -15.78
CA GLN A 159 -13.66 0.39 -15.19
C GLN A 159 -13.98 0.95 -13.79
N VAL A 160 -12.94 1.22 -12.97
CA VAL A 160 -13.12 1.48 -11.55
C VAL A 160 -12.98 2.96 -11.19
N PHE A 161 -12.12 3.73 -11.87
CA PHE A 161 -11.91 5.14 -11.54
C PHE A 161 -13.21 5.99 -11.59
N PRO A 162 -14.15 5.76 -12.50
CA PRO A 162 -15.46 6.43 -12.44
C PRO A 162 -16.19 6.21 -11.11
N ARG A 163 -15.97 5.07 -10.45
CA ARG A 163 -16.58 4.67 -9.18
C ARG A 163 -15.76 5.05 -7.93
N VAL A 164 -14.61 5.66 -8.09
CA VAL A 164 -13.91 6.30 -6.96
C VAL A 164 -14.69 7.57 -6.59
N ASN A 165 -14.89 7.81 -5.31
CA ASN A 165 -15.55 9.04 -4.82
C ASN A 165 -14.73 10.29 -5.20
N PRO A 166 -15.37 11.44 -5.49
CA PRO A 166 -14.66 12.71 -5.53
C PRO A 166 -13.91 12.94 -4.21
N GLY A 167 -12.61 13.21 -4.28
CA GLY A 167 -11.74 13.28 -3.11
C GLY A 167 -11.12 11.92 -2.70
N GLY A 168 -11.51 10.82 -3.35
CA GLY A 168 -10.94 9.49 -3.11
C GLY A 168 -9.65 9.23 -3.89
N LEU A 169 -9.08 8.07 -3.66
CA LEU A 169 -7.78 7.65 -4.18
C LEU A 169 -7.87 6.36 -5.00
N PHE A 170 -7.17 6.34 -6.13
CA PHE A 170 -6.86 5.13 -6.88
C PHE A 170 -5.34 4.90 -6.80
N LEU A 171 -4.94 3.81 -6.17
CA LEU A 171 -3.55 3.41 -5.99
C LEU A 171 -3.23 2.26 -6.94
N ALA A 172 -2.01 2.24 -7.49
CA ALA A 172 -1.54 1.09 -8.25
C ALA A 172 -0.08 0.79 -7.90
N HIS A 173 0.20 -0.49 -7.67
CA HIS A 173 1.51 -0.99 -7.25
C HIS A 173 2.43 -1.31 -8.44
N ASN A 174 3.73 -1.49 -8.18
CA ASN A 174 4.78 -1.82 -9.14
C ASN A 174 5.02 -0.77 -10.25
N VAL A 175 4.61 0.47 -10.07
CA VAL A 175 4.67 1.50 -11.13
C VAL A 175 6.10 1.96 -11.45
N ILE A 176 7.10 1.58 -10.65
CA ILE A 176 8.53 1.84 -10.92
C ILE A 176 9.18 0.62 -11.57
N ASN A 177 9.14 -0.54 -10.90
CA ASN A 177 9.86 -1.74 -11.35
C ASN A 177 9.19 -2.44 -12.55
N LYS A 178 7.88 -2.21 -12.78
CA LYS A 178 7.09 -2.79 -13.89
C LYS A 178 6.51 -1.76 -14.84
N LYS A 179 7.03 -0.53 -14.84
CA LYS A 179 6.50 0.59 -15.65
C LYS A 179 6.31 0.27 -17.13
N GLU A 180 7.17 -0.56 -17.69
CA GLU A 180 7.14 -0.92 -19.11
C GLU A 180 5.90 -1.75 -19.48
N GLU A 181 5.42 -2.56 -18.53
CA GLU A 181 4.25 -3.44 -18.71
C GLU A 181 2.92 -2.68 -18.61
N MET A 182 2.93 -1.44 -18.09
CA MET A 182 1.74 -0.62 -17.82
C MET A 182 1.83 0.82 -18.35
N ARG A 183 2.58 1.06 -19.43
CA ARG A 183 2.79 2.40 -20.01
C ARG A 183 1.50 3.13 -20.37
N ASP A 184 0.51 2.43 -20.88
CA ASP A 184 -0.79 2.97 -21.24
C ASP A 184 -1.57 3.42 -19.98
N PHE A 185 -1.52 2.65 -18.90
CA PHE A 185 -2.07 3.02 -17.61
C PHE A 185 -1.39 4.28 -17.06
N LEU A 186 -0.05 4.33 -17.03
CA LEU A 186 0.68 5.49 -16.51
C LEU A 186 0.31 6.77 -17.27
N ARG A 187 0.26 6.72 -18.60
CA ARG A 187 -0.21 7.85 -19.42
C ARG A 187 -1.66 8.23 -19.10
N ALA A 188 -2.52 7.23 -18.88
CA ALA A 188 -3.93 7.50 -18.58
C ALA A 188 -4.11 8.25 -17.26
N ILE A 189 -3.44 7.84 -16.17
CA ILE A 189 -3.57 8.50 -14.87
C ILE A 189 -2.93 9.90 -14.85
N GLU A 190 -1.86 10.12 -15.62
CA GLU A 190 -1.18 11.42 -15.74
C GLU A 190 -1.99 12.43 -16.54
N SER A 191 -2.68 11.99 -17.60
CA SER A 191 -3.43 12.87 -18.52
C SER A 191 -4.93 13.00 -18.18
N HIS A 192 -5.44 12.24 -17.20
CA HIS A 192 -6.86 12.24 -16.89
C HIS A 192 -7.34 13.57 -16.31
N PRO A 193 -8.37 14.25 -16.90
CA PRO A 193 -8.76 15.62 -16.52
C PRO A 193 -9.24 15.74 -15.06
N LEU A 194 -9.84 14.66 -14.52
CA LEU A 194 -10.33 14.60 -13.14
C LEU A 194 -9.32 13.98 -12.16
N ALA A 195 -8.07 13.81 -12.55
CA ALA A 195 -7.06 13.21 -11.70
C ALA A 195 -5.90 14.16 -11.39
N THR A 196 -5.25 13.93 -10.27
CA THR A 196 -3.91 14.43 -9.94
C THR A 196 -3.13 13.26 -9.40
N THR A 197 -1.99 12.96 -10.03
CA THR A 197 -1.21 11.76 -9.71
C THR A 197 0.17 12.13 -9.17
N ALA A 198 0.60 11.41 -8.13
CA ALA A 198 1.97 11.38 -7.64
C ALA A 198 2.45 9.93 -7.59
N ILE A 199 3.75 9.71 -7.80
CA ILE A 199 4.39 8.41 -7.57
C ILE A 199 5.18 8.51 -6.27
N VAL A 200 4.94 7.56 -5.37
CA VAL A 200 5.65 7.42 -4.09
C VAL A 200 6.34 6.07 -4.05
N SER A 201 7.38 5.95 -3.25
CA SER A 201 8.16 4.71 -3.13
C SER A 201 8.44 4.40 -1.66
N PRO A 202 7.41 3.96 -0.90
CA PRO A 202 7.63 3.49 0.47
C PRO A 202 8.57 2.28 0.47
N GLY A 203 8.26 1.27 -0.36
CA GLY A 203 9.17 0.24 -0.82
C GLY A 203 9.87 0.63 -2.14
N PHE A 204 10.54 -0.31 -2.80
CA PHE A 204 11.29 -0.06 -4.05
C PHE A 204 10.43 -0.19 -5.33
N GLU A 205 9.25 -0.79 -5.26
CA GLU A 205 8.43 -1.16 -6.41
C GLU A 205 7.60 0.01 -6.95
N GLY A 206 7.29 0.97 -6.07
CA GLY A 206 6.57 2.20 -6.37
C GLY A 206 5.05 2.04 -6.39
N ILE A 207 4.38 3.04 -5.84
CA ILE A 207 2.91 3.16 -5.83
C ILE A 207 2.52 4.48 -6.51
N SER A 208 1.65 4.43 -7.52
CA SER A 208 0.98 5.64 -7.99
C SER A 208 -0.19 5.98 -7.09
N MET A 209 -0.27 7.24 -6.66
CA MET A 209 -1.39 7.80 -5.92
C MET A 209 -2.16 8.74 -6.86
N THR A 210 -3.29 8.30 -7.34
CA THR A 210 -4.16 9.08 -8.23
C THR A 210 -5.36 9.58 -7.44
N TYR A 211 -5.34 10.88 -7.11
CA TYR A 211 -6.42 11.57 -6.42
C TYR A 211 -7.51 11.96 -7.43
N LYS A 212 -8.77 11.63 -7.14
CA LYS A 212 -9.92 12.06 -7.92
C LYS A 212 -10.37 13.44 -7.47
N LYS A 213 -10.29 14.44 -8.36
CA LYS A 213 -10.71 15.82 -8.08
C LYS A 213 -12.19 15.87 -7.67
N ARG A 214 -12.51 16.85 -6.83
CA ARG A 214 -13.89 17.17 -6.41
C ARG A 214 -14.64 17.93 -7.48
#